data_c7df1aeb623c530709e7e5faec39ca46
#
_entry.id   c7df1aeb623c530709e7e5faec39ca46
#
_cell.length_a   1.000
_cell.length_b   1.000
_cell.length_c   1.000
_cell.angle_alpha   90.00
_cell.angle_beta   90.00
_cell.angle_gamma   90.00
#
_symmetry.space_group_name_H-M   'P 1'
#
loop_
_entity.id
_entity.type
_entity.pdbx_description
1 polymer ?
#
loop_
_entity_poly.entity_id
_entity_poly.type
_entity_poly.pdbx_seq_one_letter_code
_entity_poly.pdbx_strand_id
1 'polypeptide(L)'
;IFGAPLRTAGVVDVLLAFVERIAKTSRSMSLGVLILHAVFFTITGAYYVSYPVVGGMVKDLYPEYHLDRKNLMRTMLDTGTGLAPMVSWSTTGSYTTTTLGVSNLAFAPFAPMLWLSIVFSVIYAVTGIGTAKAKED
;
A
#
# COMPACT_ATOMS: atom_id res chain seq x y z
N ILE A 1 3.79 1.01 19.14
CA ILE A 1 5.14 1.29 19.66
C ILE A 1 6.05 1.78 18.52
N PHE A 2 6.13 1.12 17.34
CA PHE A 2 7.00 1.52 16.24
C PHE A 2 6.58 2.78 15.48
N GLY A 3 5.31 3.17 15.51
CA GLY A 3 4.82 4.36 14.79
C GLY A 3 5.17 5.69 15.44
N ALA A 4 5.45 5.71 16.75
CA ALA A 4 5.78 6.93 17.47
C ALA A 4 7.14 7.52 17.07
N PRO A 5 8.24 6.75 17.00
CA PRO A 5 9.55 7.25 16.55
C PRO A 5 9.52 7.79 15.11
N LEU A 6 8.76 7.16 14.22
CA LEU A 6 8.63 7.61 12.82
C LEU A 6 7.91 8.95 12.69
N ARG A 7 6.93 9.21 13.56
CA ARG A 7 6.27 10.52 13.66
C ARG A 7 7.23 11.60 14.17
N THR A 8 8.02 11.28 15.18
CA THR A 8 8.97 12.22 15.79
C THR A 8 10.14 12.55 14.85
N ALA A 9 10.49 11.63 13.95
CA ALA A 9 11.56 11.83 12.96
C ALA A 9 11.17 12.69 11.74
N GLY A 10 9.93 13.22 11.70
CA GLY A 10 9.44 14.02 10.56
C GLY A 10 9.23 13.25 9.24
N VAL A 11 9.46 11.93 9.25
CA VAL A 11 9.28 11.08 8.07
C VAL A 11 7.83 11.07 7.62
N VAL A 12 6.91 11.12 8.58
CA VAL A 12 5.46 11.17 8.35
C VAL A 12 5.08 12.41 7.55
N ASP A 13 5.61 13.57 7.93
CA ASP A 13 5.29 14.86 7.29
C ASP A 13 5.81 14.92 5.84
N VAL A 14 7.00 14.36 5.58
CA VAL A 14 7.56 14.27 4.23
C VAL A 14 6.70 13.34 3.35
N LEU A 15 6.25 12.22 3.89
CA LEU A 15 5.42 11.26 3.17
C LEU A 15 4.02 11.80 2.91
N LEU A 16 3.44 12.53 3.87
CA LEU A 16 2.16 13.22 3.68
C LEU A 16 2.28 14.31 2.62
N ALA A 17 3.30 15.15 2.68
CA ALA A 17 3.55 16.17 1.67
C ALA A 17 3.71 15.57 0.26
N PHE A 18 4.32 14.40 0.15
CA PHE A 18 4.41 13.67 -1.12
C PHE A 18 3.02 13.23 -1.64
N VAL A 19 2.19 12.68 -0.77
CA VAL A 19 0.82 12.27 -1.13
C VAL A 19 0.00 13.50 -1.51
N GLU A 20 0.01 14.56 -0.71
CA GLU A 20 -0.74 15.79 -0.97
C GLU A 20 -0.30 16.48 -2.27
N ARG A 21 0.98 16.43 -2.60
CA ARG A 21 1.49 16.96 -3.86
C ARG A 21 0.95 16.23 -5.09
N ILE A 22 0.72 14.92 -4.97
CA ILE A 22 0.17 14.08 -6.06
C ILE A 22 -1.36 14.11 -6.03
N ALA A 23 -1.97 14.20 -4.85
CA ALA A 23 -3.40 14.12 -4.61
C ALA A 23 -4.11 15.42 -5.01
N LYS A 24 -4.38 15.58 -6.29
CA LYS A 24 -5.23 16.68 -6.81
C LYS A 24 -6.69 16.25 -7.00
N THR A 25 -6.93 14.97 -7.08
CA THR A 25 -8.26 14.35 -7.31
C THR A 25 -8.35 13.05 -6.52
N SER A 26 -9.58 12.56 -6.30
CA SER A 26 -9.84 11.27 -5.65
C SER A 26 -9.03 10.11 -6.27
N ARG A 27 -8.87 10.12 -7.60
CA ARG A 27 -8.09 9.11 -8.33
C ARG A 27 -6.59 9.23 -8.05
N SER A 28 -6.05 10.44 -8.11
CA SER A 28 -4.64 10.68 -7.83
C SER A 28 -4.30 10.45 -6.36
N MET A 29 -5.24 10.67 -5.45
CA MET A 29 -5.10 10.31 -4.04
C MET A 29 -4.93 8.78 -3.88
N SER A 30 -5.79 8.00 -4.48
CA SER A 30 -5.69 6.52 -4.42
C SER A 30 -4.38 6.01 -5.01
N LEU A 31 -3.92 6.57 -6.14
CA LEU A 31 -2.62 6.25 -6.74
C LEU A 31 -1.45 6.67 -5.85
N GLY A 32 -1.51 7.86 -5.26
CA GLY A 32 -0.48 8.36 -4.36
C GLY A 32 -0.29 7.44 -3.15
N VAL A 33 -1.39 7.00 -2.55
CA VAL A 33 -1.37 6.07 -1.42
C VAL A 33 -0.87 4.69 -1.83
N LEU A 34 -1.26 4.20 -3.01
CA LEU A 34 -0.79 2.93 -3.55
C LEU A 34 0.74 2.93 -3.71
N ILE A 35 1.28 3.96 -4.34
CA ILE A 35 2.73 4.12 -4.54
C ILE A 35 3.44 4.26 -3.19
N LEU A 36 2.91 5.12 -2.32
CA LEU A 36 3.47 5.33 -0.99
C LEU A 36 3.55 4.02 -0.20
N HIS A 37 2.45 3.27 -0.16
CA HIS A 37 2.40 2.00 0.56
C HIS A 37 3.32 0.96 -0.07
N ALA A 38 3.37 0.86 -1.41
CA ALA A 38 4.26 -0.05 -2.12
C ALA A 38 5.74 0.22 -1.80
N VAL A 39 6.16 1.48 -1.87
CA VAL A 39 7.53 1.89 -1.55
C VAL A 39 7.84 1.63 -0.08
N PHE A 40 6.97 2.06 0.83
CA PHE A 40 7.16 1.89 2.26
C PHE A 40 7.21 0.40 2.66
N PHE A 41 6.32 -0.41 2.08
CA PHE A 41 6.32 -1.85 2.30
C PHE A 41 7.58 -2.52 1.74
N THR A 42 8.02 -2.13 0.54
CA THR A 42 9.25 -2.67 -0.06
C THR A 42 10.47 -2.37 0.81
N ILE A 43 10.55 -1.18 1.40
CA ILE A 43 11.65 -0.82 2.30
C ILE A 43 11.59 -1.61 3.61
N THR A 44 10.41 -1.68 4.23
CA THR A 44 10.25 -2.28 5.56
C THR A 44 10.11 -3.80 5.54
N GLY A 45 9.50 -4.36 4.50
CA GLY A 45 9.16 -5.77 4.38
C GLY A 45 8.17 -6.28 5.44
N ALA A 46 7.55 -5.38 6.21
CA ALA A 46 6.77 -5.74 7.38
C ALA A 46 5.37 -5.12 7.38
N TYR A 47 4.34 -5.97 7.31
CA TYR A 47 2.93 -5.54 7.42
C TYR A 47 2.62 -4.80 8.71
N TYR A 48 3.15 -5.31 9.82
CA TYR A 48 2.91 -4.78 11.16
C TYR A 48 3.39 -3.34 11.33
N VAL A 49 4.28 -2.89 10.46
CA VAL A 49 4.78 -1.51 10.45
C VAL A 49 4.07 -0.71 9.37
N SER A 50 3.95 -1.24 8.15
CA SER A 50 3.42 -0.50 7.01
C SER A 50 1.94 -0.16 7.17
N TYR A 51 1.10 -1.08 7.62
CA TYR A 51 -0.33 -0.84 7.75
C TYR A 51 -0.69 0.22 8.80
N PRO A 52 -0.23 0.15 10.05
CA PRO A 52 -0.58 1.16 11.04
C PRO A 52 0.10 2.51 10.77
N VAL A 53 1.28 2.52 10.16
CA VAL A 53 1.98 3.78 9.83
C VAL A 53 1.28 4.46 8.66
N VAL A 54 1.27 3.84 7.49
CA VAL A 54 0.67 4.44 6.29
C VAL A 54 -0.84 4.65 6.46
N GLY A 55 -1.56 3.63 6.96
CA GLY A 55 -3.00 3.74 7.21
C GLY A 55 -3.35 4.82 8.22
N GLY A 56 -2.58 4.94 9.31
CA GLY A 56 -2.76 5.97 10.32
C GLY A 56 -2.52 7.39 9.82
N MET A 57 -1.63 7.55 8.82
CA MET A 57 -1.32 8.84 8.20
C MET A 57 -2.40 9.33 7.26
N VAL A 58 -2.89 8.43 6.40
CA VAL A 58 -3.74 8.82 5.25
C VAL A 58 -5.24 8.56 5.48
N LYS A 59 -5.63 7.89 6.56
CA LYS A 59 -7.03 7.53 6.84
C LYS A 59 -7.98 8.73 6.90
N ASP A 60 -7.48 9.87 7.36
CA ASP A 60 -8.28 11.08 7.55
C ASP A 60 -8.34 11.94 6.29
N LEU A 61 -7.41 11.71 5.34
CA LEU A 61 -7.41 12.35 4.02
C LEU A 61 -8.47 11.74 3.08
N TYR A 62 -8.82 10.47 3.24
CA TYR A 62 -9.77 9.81 2.34
C TYR A 62 -11.14 10.48 2.30
N PRO A 63 -11.78 10.81 3.45
CA PRO A 63 -13.05 11.55 3.46
C PRO A 63 -12.95 12.94 2.82
N GLU A 64 -11.82 13.64 2.96
CA GLU A 64 -11.60 14.96 2.33
C GLU A 64 -11.65 14.90 0.81
N TYR A 65 -11.25 13.76 0.23
CA TYR A 65 -11.35 13.48 -1.20
C TYR A 65 -12.63 12.73 -1.60
N HIS A 66 -13.67 12.74 -0.75
CA HIS A 66 -14.94 12.02 -0.96
C HIS A 66 -14.79 10.51 -1.20
N LEU A 67 -13.76 9.92 -0.62
CA LEU A 67 -13.48 8.48 -0.68
C LEU A 67 -13.79 7.80 0.65
N ASP A 68 -14.46 6.65 0.60
CA ASP A 68 -14.67 5.82 1.78
C ASP A 68 -13.33 5.20 2.22
N ARG A 69 -13.13 5.09 3.53
CA ARG A 69 -11.95 4.43 4.14
C ARG A 69 -11.76 2.98 3.71
N LYS A 70 -12.81 2.34 3.21
CA LYS A 70 -12.73 0.99 2.60
C LYS A 70 -11.78 0.92 1.41
N ASN A 71 -11.69 2.00 0.63
CA ASN A 71 -10.78 2.07 -0.50
C ASN A 71 -9.31 2.08 -0.03
N LEU A 72 -9.00 2.74 1.08
CA LEU A 72 -7.68 2.69 1.69
C LEU A 72 -7.30 1.26 2.06
N MET A 73 -8.19 0.57 2.77
CA MET A 73 -7.94 -0.81 3.20
C MET A 73 -7.68 -1.72 2.01
N ARG A 74 -8.49 -1.60 0.95
CA ARG A 74 -8.31 -2.34 -0.30
C ARG A 74 -6.95 -2.07 -0.93
N THR A 75 -6.60 -0.80 -1.13
CA THR A 75 -5.31 -0.40 -1.73
C THR A 75 -4.12 -0.95 -0.95
N MET A 76 -4.20 -0.92 0.38
CA MET A 76 -3.14 -1.45 1.24
C MET A 76 -3.05 -2.98 1.17
N LEU A 77 -4.19 -3.67 1.15
CA LEU A 77 -4.21 -5.13 1.01
C LEU A 77 -3.67 -5.57 -0.35
N ASP A 78 -4.11 -4.96 -1.44
CA ASP A 78 -3.68 -5.32 -2.79
C ASP A 78 -2.17 -5.14 -2.97
N THR A 79 -1.60 -4.05 -2.47
CA THR A 79 -0.15 -3.81 -2.54
C THR A 79 0.63 -4.68 -1.56
N GLY A 80 0.16 -4.79 -0.32
CA GLY A 80 0.84 -5.55 0.71
C GLY A 80 0.90 -7.04 0.40
N THR A 81 -0.25 -7.66 0.09
CA THR A 81 -0.30 -9.09 -0.24
C THR A 81 0.38 -9.43 -1.55
N GLY A 82 0.29 -8.56 -2.56
CA GLY A 82 0.95 -8.77 -3.84
C GLY A 82 2.48 -8.67 -3.74
N LEU A 83 3.00 -7.69 -3.00
CA LEU A 83 4.44 -7.49 -2.87
C LEU A 83 5.12 -8.43 -1.86
N ALA A 84 4.39 -8.87 -0.82
CA ALA A 84 5.01 -9.60 0.27
C ALA A 84 5.81 -10.84 -0.14
N PRO A 85 5.29 -11.75 -0.97
CA PRO A 85 6.08 -12.90 -1.40
C PRO A 85 7.23 -12.52 -2.34
N MET A 86 7.18 -11.34 -2.99
CA MET A 86 8.18 -10.88 -3.94
C MET A 86 9.38 -10.21 -3.26
N VAL A 87 9.16 -9.60 -2.08
CA VAL A 87 10.21 -8.93 -1.32
C VAL A 87 10.96 -9.94 -0.48
N SER A 88 12.23 -10.22 -0.83
CA SER A 88 13.02 -11.30 -0.22
C SER A 88 13.25 -11.15 1.28
N TRP A 89 13.32 -9.92 1.78
CA TRP A 89 13.48 -9.62 3.22
C TRP A 89 12.15 -9.47 3.97
N SER A 90 11.01 -9.59 3.29
CA SER A 90 9.74 -9.66 3.99
C SER A 90 9.58 -11.00 4.71
N THR A 91 8.76 -11.01 5.76
CA THR A 91 8.46 -12.25 6.49
C THR A 91 7.90 -13.35 5.57
N THR A 92 6.98 -12.96 4.67
CA THR A 92 6.36 -13.90 3.70
C THR A 92 7.36 -14.33 2.63
N GLY A 93 8.14 -13.41 2.08
CA GLY A 93 9.12 -13.71 1.05
C GLY A 93 10.24 -14.61 1.55
N SER A 94 10.75 -14.34 2.75
CA SER A 94 11.77 -15.18 3.40
C SER A 94 11.23 -16.58 3.71
N TYR A 95 10.00 -16.68 4.24
CA TYR A 95 9.35 -17.97 4.49
C TYR A 95 9.16 -18.78 3.20
N THR A 96 8.67 -18.14 2.15
CA THR A 96 8.44 -18.80 0.86
C THR A 96 9.74 -19.31 0.26
N THR A 97 10.79 -18.49 0.27
CA THR A 97 12.11 -18.88 -0.24
C THR A 97 12.72 -20.05 0.51
N THR A 98 12.65 -20.00 1.85
CA THR A 98 13.20 -21.08 2.69
C THR A 98 12.41 -22.38 2.56
N THR A 99 11.09 -22.29 2.43
CA THR A 99 10.22 -23.48 2.37
C THR A 99 10.26 -24.16 1.00
N LEU A 100 10.23 -23.35 -0.07
CA LEU A 100 10.22 -23.86 -1.44
C LEU A 100 11.63 -24.09 -2.01
N GLY A 101 12.66 -23.55 -1.40
CA GLY A 101 14.04 -23.62 -1.91
C GLY A 101 14.25 -22.85 -3.22
N VAL A 102 13.33 -21.96 -3.58
CA VAL A 102 13.34 -21.21 -4.84
C VAL A 102 13.38 -19.71 -4.55
N SER A 103 14.17 -18.95 -5.30
CA SER A 103 14.25 -17.50 -5.10
C SER A 103 12.91 -16.81 -5.45
N ASN A 104 12.60 -15.70 -4.77
CA ASN A 104 11.38 -14.93 -4.98
C ASN A 104 11.20 -14.50 -6.44
N LEU A 105 12.27 -14.11 -7.11
CA LEU A 105 12.24 -13.69 -8.52
C LEU A 105 11.99 -14.86 -9.46
N ALA A 106 12.39 -16.08 -9.11
CA ALA A 106 12.21 -17.25 -9.96
C ALA A 106 10.75 -17.72 -9.98
N PHE A 107 10.02 -17.63 -8.86
CA PHE A 107 8.62 -18.04 -8.84
C PHE A 107 7.65 -16.92 -9.22
N ALA A 108 8.04 -15.65 -9.11
CA ALA A 108 7.18 -14.49 -9.39
C ALA A 108 6.44 -14.56 -10.74
N PRO A 109 7.05 -14.96 -11.87
CA PRO A 109 6.35 -15.11 -13.14
C PRO A 109 5.25 -16.18 -13.13
N PHE A 110 5.41 -17.21 -12.28
CA PHE A 110 4.46 -18.31 -12.14
C PHE A 110 3.35 -18.07 -11.12
N ALA A 111 3.38 -16.91 -10.47
CA ALA A 111 2.40 -16.50 -9.47
C ALA A 111 1.60 -15.27 -9.95
N PRO A 112 0.78 -15.38 -11.01
CA PRO A 112 0.10 -14.23 -11.62
C PRO A 112 -0.82 -13.48 -10.66
N MET A 113 -1.37 -14.15 -9.65
CA MET A 113 -2.23 -13.52 -8.65
C MET A 113 -1.52 -12.40 -7.87
N LEU A 114 -0.20 -12.50 -7.68
CA LEU A 114 0.56 -11.52 -6.90
C LEU A 114 0.68 -10.18 -7.62
N TRP A 115 1.10 -10.19 -8.86
CA TRP A 115 1.26 -8.95 -9.62
C TRP A 115 -0.04 -8.47 -10.27
N LEU A 116 -0.99 -9.39 -10.57
CA LEU A 116 -2.32 -9.01 -11.04
C LEU A 116 -3.08 -8.20 -9.98
N SER A 117 -2.96 -8.51 -8.69
CA SER A 117 -3.59 -7.72 -7.64
C SER A 117 -3.14 -6.25 -7.68
N ILE A 118 -1.86 -6.02 -7.89
CA ILE A 118 -1.28 -4.67 -8.01
C ILE A 118 -1.78 -3.99 -9.29
N VAL A 119 -1.77 -4.70 -10.42
CA VAL A 119 -2.26 -4.19 -11.71
C VAL A 119 -3.73 -3.78 -11.60
N PHE A 120 -4.58 -4.63 -11.04
CA PHE A 120 -5.98 -4.31 -10.83
C PHE A 120 -6.16 -3.13 -9.88
N SER A 121 -5.38 -3.04 -8.81
CA SER A 121 -5.43 -1.91 -7.89
C SER A 121 -5.08 -0.59 -8.59
N VAL A 122 -4.08 -0.60 -9.48
CA VAL A 122 -3.76 0.56 -10.34
C VAL A 122 -4.92 0.90 -11.28
N ILE A 123 -5.50 -0.10 -11.95
CA ILE A 123 -6.64 0.10 -12.85
C ILE A 123 -7.82 0.73 -12.10
N TYR A 124 -8.17 0.22 -10.92
CA TYR A 124 -9.24 0.78 -10.09
C TYR A 124 -8.94 2.20 -9.62
N ALA A 125 -7.69 2.49 -9.26
CA ALA A 125 -7.28 3.83 -8.85
C ALA A 125 -7.37 4.83 -10.02
N VAL A 126 -6.99 4.43 -11.23
CA VAL A 126 -7.04 5.28 -12.44
C VAL A 126 -8.45 5.46 -12.96
N THR A 127 -9.21 4.38 -13.09
CA THR A 127 -10.57 4.41 -13.67
C THR A 127 -11.60 4.93 -12.68
N GLY A 128 -11.37 4.75 -11.38
CA GLY A 128 -12.36 5.04 -10.34
C GLY A 128 -13.52 4.03 -10.29
N ILE A 129 -13.47 2.96 -11.11
CA ILE A 129 -14.48 1.90 -11.09
C ILE A 129 -14.37 1.13 -9.77
N GLY A 130 -15.52 0.94 -9.10
CA GLY A 130 -15.57 0.20 -7.83
C GLY A 130 -14.97 0.94 -6.62
N THR A 131 -14.68 2.23 -6.75
CA THR A 131 -14.35 3.07 -5.60
C THR A 131 -15.62 3.44 -4.83
N ALA A 132 -15.68 3.10 -3.55
CA ALA A 132 -16.77 3.53 -2.69
C ALA A 132 -16.62 5.03 -2.38
N LYS A 133 -17.69 5.79 -2.58
CA LYS A 133 -17.75 7.19 -2.17
C LYS A 133 -18.01 7.27 -0.67
N ALA A 134 -17.45 8.28 -0.01
CA ALA A 134 -17.80 8.59 1.37
C ALA A 134 -19.32 8.84 1.45
N LYS A 135 -20.00 8.23 2.42
CA LYS A 135 -21.37 8.61 2.73
C LYS A 135 -21.32 9.99 3.38
N GLU A 136 -22.06 10.93 2.84
CA GLU A 136 -22.39 12.16 3.52
C GLU A 136 -23.42 11.79 4.61
N ASP A 137 -22.96 11.74 5.88
CA ASP A 137 -23.82 11.68 7.06
C ASP A 137 -24.08 13.10 7.55
#